data_204422b27e708b919fa08ac75a707208
#
_entry.id   204422b27e708b919fa08ac75a707208
#
_cell.length_a   1.000
_cell.length_b   1.000
_cell.length_c   1.000
_cell.angle_alpha   90.00
_cell.angle_beta   90.00
_cell.angle_gamma   90.00
#
_symmetry.space_group_name_H-M   'P 1'
#
loop_
_entity.id
_entity.type
_entity.pdbx_description
1 polymer ?
#
loop_
_entity_poly.entity_id
_entity_poly.type
_entity_poly.pdbx_seq_one_letter_code
_entity_poly.pdbx_strand_id
1 'polypeptide(L)'
;KVMLSGCKTVGTYKKLMEGGLEKKPAEKECFKVRTDGASVDIDGDYTETLASLDANPEGIGVFGLSFLLNNTDKLYAAKVNGIEPSTETIASGEYPVSRPLQFYVKNAHVSQVPGMKEYIEFFVSDEIAGPDGPLADYGLVSDPELAATQALVAAIN
;
A
#
# COMPACT_ATOMS: atom_id res chain seq x y z
N LYS A 1 10.68 13.21 4.79
CA LYS A 1 11.62 13.96 5.66
C LYS A 1 11.75 13.33 7.04
N VAL A 2 10.72 12.68 7.57
CA VAL A 2 10.79 11.98 8.86
C VAL A 2 11.65 10.73 8.75
N MET A 3 11.48 9.95 7.70
CA MET A 3 12.16 8.65 7.52
C MET A 3 13.35 8.71 6.56
N LEU A 4 13.37 9.65 5.61
CA LEU A 4 14.36 9.70 4.54
C LEU A 4 15.33 10.86 4.71
N SER A 5 16.61 10.57 4.50
CA SER A 5 17.68 11.58 4.55
C SER A 5 18.05 12.14 3.17
N GLY A 6 17.76 11.43 2.09
CA GLY A 6 18.19 11.77 0.74
C GLY A 6 17.36 12.87 0.08
N CYS A 7 16.06 12.66 -0.09
CA CYS A 7 15.17 13.66 -0.69
C CYS A 7 14.32 14.39 0.34
N LYS A 8 14.24 15.71 0.21
CA LYS A 8 13.44 16.55 1.11
C LYS A 8 11.94 16.50 0.78
N THR A 9 11.58 16.24 -0.48
CA THR A 9 10.22 16.19 -0.98
C THR A 9 10.13 15.29 -2.22
N VAL A 10 8.91 14.89 -2.59
CA VAL A 10 8.63 14.22 -3.87
C VAL A 10 9.08 15.10 -5.06
N GLY A 11 8.95 16.41 -4.95
CA GLY A 11 9.42 17.36 -5.96
C GLY A 11 10.94 17.31 -6.17
N THR A 12 11.73 17.02 -5.14
CA THR A 12 13.19 16.83 -5.28
C THR A 12 13.49 15.58 -6.11
N TYR A 13 12.79 14.48 -5.85
CA TYR A 13 12.92 13.25 -6.65
C TYR A 13 12.55 13.50 -8.12
N LYS A 14 11.43 14.16 -8.36
CA LYS A 14 10.98 14.51 -9.70
C LYS A 14 12.02 15.35 -10.45
N LYS A 15 12.61 16.36 -9.81
CA LYS A 15 13.68 17.19 -10.39
C LYS A 15 14.95 16.37 -10.74
N LEU A 16 15.32 15.40 -9.91
CA LEU A 16 16.44 14.51 -10.20
C LEU A 16 16.17 13.67 -11.46
N MET A 17 14.95 13.16 -11.62
CA MET A 17 14.54 12.41 -12.80
C MET A 17 14.49 13.30 -14.05
N GLU A 18 13.95 14.50 -13.94
CA GLU A 18 13.88 15.50 -15.04
C GLU A 18 15.29 15.98 -15.44
N GLY A 19 16.23 16.00 -14.51
CA GLY A 19 17.63 16.31 -14.75
C GLY A 19 18.43 15.21 -15.45
N GLY A 20 17.78 14.12 -15.85
CA GLY A 20 18.40 13.01 -16.58
C GLY A 20 19.12 11.99 -15.69
N LEU A 21 18.94 12.06 -14.38
CA LEU A 21 19.44 11.02 -13.48
C LEU A 21 18.62 9.74 -13.69
N GLU A 22 19.30 8.63 -13.90
CA GLU A 22 18.64 7.34 -14.05
C GLU A 22 17.84 6.97 -12.79
N LYS A 23 16.74 6.22 -12.96
CA LYS A 23 15.81 5.87 -11.89
C LYS A 23 16.51 5.24 -10.68
N LYS A 24 17.37 4.24 -10.87
CA LYS A 24 18.06 3.55 -9.76
C LYS A 24 18.99 4.45 -8.95
N PRO A 25 19.85 5.30 -9.54
CA PRO A 25 20.61 6.29 -8.79
C PRO A 25 19.75 7.30 -8.06
N ALA A 26 18.65 7.78 -8.67
CA ALA A 26 17.72 8.70 -8.02
C ALA A 26 17.03 8.06 -6.81
N GLU A 27 16.61 6.81 -6.92
CA GLU A 27 16.02 6.04 -5.82
C GLU A 27 17.02 5.84 -4.68
N LYS A 28 18.26 5.46 -4.99
CA LYS A 28 19.31 5.27 -4.00
C LYS A 28 19.60 6.55 -3.22
N GLU A 29 19.59 7.69 -3.89
CA GLU A 29 19.80 8.99 -3.24
C GLU A 29 18.59 9.44 -2.43
N CYS A 30 17.38 9.29 -2.98
CA CYS A 30 16.16 9.77 -2.37
C CYS A 30 15.62 8.90 -1.23
N PHE A 31 15.72 7.58 -1.37
CA PHE A 31 15.11 6.63 -0.44
C PHE A 31 16.07 6.13 0.65
N LYS A 32 17.16 6.84 0.83
CA LYS A 32 18.08 6.57 1.91
C LYS A 32 17.42 6.85 3.26
N VAL A 33 17.18 5.81 4.01
CA VAL A 33 16.64 5.91 5.36
C VAL A 33 17.66 6.60 6.27
N ARG A 34 17.19 7.46 7.17
CA ARG A 34 18.05 8.12 8.14
C ARG A 34 18.62 7.12 9.15
N THR A 35 19.86 7.33 9.58
CA THR A 35 20.62 6.40 10.43
C THR A 35 20.98 7.00 11.80
N ASP A 36 20.33 8.08 12.18
CA ASP A 36 20.54 8.78 13.45
C ASP A 36 19.69 8.25 14.62
N GLY A 37 19.07 7.08 14.43
CA GLY A 37 18.24 6.42 15.43
C GLY A 37 16.79 6.94 15.52
N ALA A 38 16.43 7.99 14.77
CA ALA A 38 15.06 8.50 14.77
C ALA A 38 14.11 7.71 13.85
N SER A 39 14.64 6.80 13.03
CA SER A 39 13.86 5.84 12.24
C SER A 39 14.23 4.44 12.68
N VAL A 40 13.26 3.71 13.19
CA VAL A 40 13.42 2.33 13.64
C VAL A 40 12.63 1.43 12.69
N ASP A 41 13.28 0.45 12.10
CA ASP A 41 12.64 -0.59 11.30
C ASP A 41 12.36 -1.79 12.21
N ILE A 42 11.12 -2.21 12.26
CA ILE A 42 10.61 -3.29 13.12
C ILE A 42 10.11 -4.46 12.25
N ASP A 43 10.64 -4.61 11.04
CA ASP A 43 10.35 -5.70 10.10
C ASP A 43 8.84 -5.96 9.88
N GLY A 44 8.01 -4.91 10.02
CA GLY A 44 6.57 -4.99 9.80
C GLY A 44 5.77 -5.58 10.98
N ASP A 45 6.34 -5.71 12.17
CA ASP A 45 5.60 -6.09 13.36
C ASP A 45 4.74 -4.91 13.85
N TYR A 46 3.45 -5.00 13.60
CA TYR A 46 2.50 -3.96 13.98
C TYR A 46 2.26 -3.90 15.49
N THR A 47 2.38 -5.00 16.20
CA THR A 47 2.22 -5.05 17.67
C THR A 47 3.36 -4.32 18.35
N GLU A 48 4.59 -4.58 17.91
CA GLU A 48 5.79 -3.91 18.43
C GLU A 48 5.78 -2.42 18.04
N THR A 49 5.33 -2.08 16.82
CA THR A 49 5.19 -0.70 16.39
C THR A 49 4.18 0.06 17.26
N LEU A 50 3.03 -0.55 17.58
CA LEU A 50 2.03 0.04 18.47
C LEU A 50 2.59 0.24 19.88
N ALA A 51 3.26 -0.74 20.44
CA ALA A 51 3.89 -0.62 21.77
C ALA A 51 4.95 0.50 21.80
N SER A 52 5.69 0.66 20.71
CA SER A 52 6.66 1.75 20.56
C SER A 52 6.02 3.13 20.49
N LEU A 53 4.83 3.24 19.88
CA LEU A 53 4.04 4.48 19.88
C LEU A 53 3.43 4.78 21.24
N ASP A 54 2.91 3.78 21.93
CA ASP A 54 2.40 3.93 23.30
C ASP A 54 3.48 4.47 24.25
N ALA A 55 4.72 4.02 24.07
CA ALA A 55 5.87 4.50 24.84
C ALA A 55 6.39 5.88 24.36
N ASN A 56 6.03 6.33 23.16
CA ASN A 56 6.52 7.55 22.55
C ASN A 56 5.38 8.31 21.84
N PRO A 57 4.56 9.07 22.55
CA PRO A 57 3.37 9.73 22.01
C PRO A 57 3.63 10.74 20.87
N GLU A 58 4.86 11.20 20.71
CA GLU A 58 5.28 12.07 19.59
C GLU A 58 5.78 11.25 18.38
N GLY A 59 5.74 9.93 18.47
CA GLY A 59 6.15 9.02 17.41
C GLY A 59 5.17 8.98 16.24
N ILE A 60 5.66 8.53 15.08
CA ILE A 60 4.85 8.25 13.90
C ILE A 60 5.09 6.79 13.50
N GLY A 61 4.04 5.99 13.46
CA GLY A 61 4.04 4.63 12.95
C GLY A 61 3.52 4.57 11.51
N VAL A 62 3.94 3.56 10.78
CA VAL A 62 3.43 3.25 9.44
C VAL A 62 2.72 1.90 9.50
N PHE A 63 1.43 1.91 9.21
CA PHE A 63 0.55 0.75 9.28
C PHE A 63 -0.27 0.62 7.99
N GLY A 64 -0.80 -0.58 7.75
CA GLY A 64 -1.88 -0.74 6.79
C GLY A 64 -3.18 -0.12 7.32
N LEU A 65 -4.07 0.28 6.40
CA LEU A 65 -5.36 0.88 6.76
C LEU A 65 -6.18 -0.03 7.69
N SER A 66 -6.19 -1.33 7.44
CA SER A 66 -6.89 -2.32 8.26
C SER A 66 -6.48 -2.28 9.73
N PHE A 67 -5.18 -2.11 10.00
CA PHE A 67 -4.70 -2.01 11.37
C PHE A 67 -5.17 -0.74 12.06
N LEU A 68 -5.17 0.39 11.34
CA LEU A 68 -5.73 1.64 11.84
C LEU A 68 -7.22 1.50 12.19
N LEU A 69 -8.02 0.93 11.27
CA LEU A 69 -9.47 0.77 11.46
C LEU A 69 -9.82 -0.10 12.69
N ASN A 70 -8.98 -1.08 13.02
CA ASN A 70 -9.15 -1.94 14.17
C ASN A 70 -8.55 -1.38 15.48
N ASN A 71 -7.90 -0.21 15.44
CA ASN A 71 -7.23 0.41 16.59
C ASN A 71 -7.51 1.92 16.70
N THR A 72 -8.70 2.34 16.33
CA THR A 72 -9.11 3.76 16.34
C THR A 72 -9.22 4.36 17.74
N ASP A 73 -9.24 3.54 18.77
CA ASP A 73 -9.16 3.93 20.17
C ASP A 73 -7.77 4.41 20.61
N LYS A 74 -6.72 3.98 19.89
CA LYS A 74 -5.30 4.27 20.19
C LYS A 74 -4.60 5.08 19.12
N LEU A 75 -5.04 4.94 17.87
CA LEU A 75 -4.40 5.51 16.71
C LEU A 75 -5.33 6.51 16.00
N TYR A 76 -4.75 7.56 15.47
CA TYR A 76 -5.39 8.40 14.47
C TYR A 76 -4.47 8.56 13.26
N ALA A 77 -5.06 8.73 12.10
CA ALA A 77 -4.28 8.91 10.88
C ALA A 77 -3.82 10.34 10.71
N ALA A 78 -2.55 10.51 10.39
CA ALA A 78 -2.05 11.81 10.00
C ALA A 78 -2.45 12.11 8.54
N LYS A 79 -2.93 13.34 8.30
CA LYS A 79 -3.20 13.81 6.94
C LYS A 79 -1.90 13.96 6.14
N VAL A 80 -1.92 13.50 4.91
CA VAL A 80 -0.81 13.70 3.97
C VAL A 80 -1.24 14.70 2.91
N ASN A 81 -0.53 15.82 2.77
CA ASN A 81 -0.91 16.96 1.93
C ASN A 81 -2.32 17.52 2.23
N GLY A 82 -2.77 17.43 3.48
CA GLY A 82 -4.10 17.87 3.89
C GLY A 82 -5.22 16.85 3.64
N ILE A 83 -4.91 15.71 3.03
CA ILE A 83 -5.88 14.66 2.70
C ILE A 83 -5.82 13.58 3.78
N GLU A 84 -6.97 13.21 4.29
CA GLU A 84 -7.15 12.15 5.28
C GLU A 84 -7.30 10.80 4.58
N PRO A 85 -6.71 9.71 5.09
CA PRO A 85 -6.96 8.39 4.55
C PRO A 85 -8.36 7.93 4.91
N SER A 86 -9.19 7.73 3.90
CA SER A 86 -10.49 7.10 3.99
C SER A 86 -10.67 6.13 2.82
N THR A 87 -11.68 5.29 2.91
CA THR A 87 -12.02 4.38 1.80
C THR A 87 -12.20 5.15 0.49
N GLU A 88 -12.88 6.31 0.55
CA GLU A 88 -13.17 7.15 -0.61
C GLU A 88 -11.89 7.79 -1.18
N THR A 89 -11.04 8.40 -0.32
CA THR A 89 -9.83 9.08 -0.79
C THR A 89 -8.76 8.10 -1.28
N ILE A 90 -8.80 6.86 -0.80
CA ILE A 90 -7.93 5.78 -1.27
C ILE A 90 -8.45 5.23 -2.59
N ALA A 91 -9.76 4.95 -2.72
CA ALA A 91 -10.38 4.45 -3.93
C ALA A 91 -10.24 5.47 -5.09
N SER A 92 -10.44 6.76 -4.82
CA SER A 92 -10.28 7.82 -5.82
C SER A 92 -8.82 8.12 -6.18
N GLY A 93 -7.85 7.59 -5.41
CA GLY A 93 -6.43 7.89 -5.59
C GLY A 93 -6.01 9.29 -5.11
N GLU A 94 -6.87 10.03 -4.41
CA GLU A 94 -6.54 11.32 -3.83
C GLU A 94 -5.53 11.21 -2.69
N TYR A 95 -5.61 10.13 -1.89
CA TYR A 95 -4.66 9.90 -0.81
C TYR A 95 -3.30 9.48 -1.38
N PRO A 96 -2.24 10.32 -1.22
CA PRO A 96 -1.05 10.22 -2.06
C PRO A 96 -0.10 9.07 -1.70
N VAL A 97 -0.35 8.37 -0.59
CA VAL A 97 0.47 7.22 -0.16
C VAL A 97 -0.27 5.89 -0.25
N SER A 98 -1.45 5.87 -0.87
CA SER A 98 -2.14 4.64 -1.22
C SER A 98 -1.39 3.88 -2.31
N ARG A 99 -1.49 2.57 -2.30
CA ARG A 99 -0.95 1.71 -3.35
C ARG A 99 -1.84 0.50 -3.57
N PRO A 100 -2.02 0.05 -4.82
CA PRO A 100 -2.77 -1.17 -5.09
C PRO A 100 -2.00 -2.39 -4.56
N LEU A 101 -2.73 -3.37 -4.07
CA LEU A 101 -2.23 -4.73 -3.92
C LEU A 101 -2.39 -5.45 -5.24
N GLN A 102 -1.41 -6.25 -5.59
CA GLN A 102 -1.39 -7.01 -6.83
C GLN A 102 -1.07 -8.46 -6.52
N PHE A 103 -1.75 -9.36 -7.19
CA PHE A 103 -1.35 -10.76 -7.24
C PHE A 103 -0.82 -11.11 -8.64
N TYR A 104 0.00 -12.12 -8.70
CA TYR A 104 0.66 -12.52 -9.94
C TYR A 104 0.29 -13.94 -10.30
N VAL A 105 -0.12 -14.15 -11.55
CA VAL A 105 -0.46 -15.45 -12.10
C VAL A 105 0.55 -15.81 -13.16
N LYS A 106 1.08 -17.04 -13.08
CA LYS A 106 1.95 -17.58 -14.12
C LYS A 106 1.07 -18.22 -15.20
N ASN A 107 0.83 -17.49 -16.29
CA ASN A 107 -0.06 -17.92 -17.37
C ASN A 107 0.23 -19.36 -17.89
N ALA A 108 1.50 -19.72 -18.00
CA ALA A 108 1.89 -21.07 -18.41
C ALA A 108 1.41 -22.19 -17.47
N HIS A 109 0.97 -21.86 -16.27
CA HIS A 109 0.45 -22.83 -15.30
C HIS A 109 -1.07 -22.91 -15.27
N VAL A 110 -1.77 -21.93 -15.81
CA VAL A 110 -3.25 -21.87 -15.74
C VAL A 110 -3.88 -23.11 -16.35
N SER A 111 -3.40 -23.53 -17.51
CA SER A 111 -3.88 -24.75 -18.17
C SER A 111 -3.30 -26.07 -17.62
N GLN A 112 -2.26 -25.97 -16.76
CA GLN A 112 -1.57 -27.13 -16.20
C GLN A 112 -2.06 -27.53 -14.82
N VAL A 113 -2.57 -26.55 -14.06
CA VAL A 113 -3.03 -26.74 -12.68
C VAL A 113 -4.55 -26.70 -12.66
N PRO A 114 -5.21 -27.87 -12.39
CA PRO A 114 -6.67 -27.92 -12.30
C PRO A 114 -7.21 -26.95 -11.26
N GLY A 115 -8.26 -26.21 -11.61
CA GLY A 115 -8.93 -25.27 -10.72
C GLY A 115 -8.21 -23.91 -10.55
N MET A 116 -7.07 -23.70 -11.21
CA MET A 116 -6.36 -22.42 -11.07
C MET A 116 -7.14 -21.27 -11.69
N LYS A 117 -7.74 -21.46 -12.85
CA LYS A 117 -8.53 -20.41 -13.51
C LYS A 117 -9.74 -20.05 -12.67
N GLU A 118 -10.49 -21.03 -12.22
CA GLU A 118 -11.66 -20.86 -11.36
C GLU A 118 -11.30 -20.14 -10.04
N TYR A 119 -10.16 -20.51 -9.45
CA TYR A 119 -9.68 -19.83 -8.24
C TYR A 119 -9.37 -18.36 -8.47
N ILE A 120 -8.71 -18.03 -9.59
CA ILE A 120 -8.35 -16.64 -9.93
C ILE A 120 -9.62 -15.82 -10.21
N GLU A 121 -10.56 -16.38 -10.98
CA GLU A 121 -11.85 -15.76 -11.28
C GLU A 121 -12.64 -15.51 -9.99
N PHE A 122 -12.69 -16.50 -9.10
CA PHE A 122 -13.35 -16.37 -7.80
C PHE A 122 -12.67 -15.30 -6.92
N PHE A 123 -11.34 -15.28 -6.88
CA PHE A 123 -10.60 -14.32 -6.07
C PHE A 123 -10.88 -12.87 -6.44
N VAL A 124 -11.09 -12.58 -7.74
CA VAL A 124 -11.41 -11.22 -8.21
C VAL A 124 -12.91 -10.98 -8.38
N SER A 125 -13.77 -11.90 -7.96
CA SER A 125 -15.21 -11.72 -8.04
C SER A 125 -15.69 -10.63 -7.09
N ASP A 126 -16.86 -10.06 -7.35
CA ASP A 126 -17.49 -9.10 -6.45
C ASP A 126 -17.77 -9.69 -5.07
N GLU A 127 -18.01 -11.01 -4.99
CA GLU A 127 -18.19 -11.75 -3.75
C GLU A 127 -16.97 -11.70 -2.84
N ILE A 128 -15.75 -11.66 -3.40
CA ILE A 128 -14.50 -11.67 -2.63
C ILE A 128 -13.83 -10.29 -2.61
N ALA A 129 -13.64 -9.67 -3.76
CA ALA A 129 -12.89 -8.43 -3.92
C ALA A 129 -13.79 -7.18 -4.04
N GLY A 130 -15.11 -7.36 -4.05
CA GLY A 130 -16.08 -6.27 -4.07
C GLY A 130 -16.09 -5.48 -2.76
N PRO A 131 -16.82 -4.34 -2.74
CA PRO A 131 -16.88 -3.45 -1.58
C PRO A 131 -17.50 -4.10 -0.33
N ASP A 132 -18.36 -5.09 -0.51
CA ASP A 132 -19.02 -5.84 0.56
C ASP A 132 -18.41 -7.24 0.74
N GLY A 133 -17.29 -7.53 0.10
CA GLY A 133 -16.62 -8.81 0.17
C GLY A 133 -15.69 -8.93 1.38
N PRO A 134 -15.28 -10.16 1.72
CA PRO A 134 -14.43 -10.42 2.89
C PRO A 134 -13.09 -9.69 2.86
N LEU A 135 -12.56 -9.31 1.69
CA LEU A 135 -11.34 -8.50 1.63
C LEU A 135 -11.56 -7.09 2.20
N ALA A 136 -12.75 -6.52 2.06
CA ALA A 136 -13.11 -5.24 2.68
C ALA A 136 -13.18 -5.37 4.21
N ASP A 137 -13.67 -6.49 4.75
CA ASP A 137 -13.68 -6.77 6.19
C ASP A 137 -12.25 -6.82 6.78
N TYR A 138 -11.27 -7.24 5.97
CA TYR A 138 -9.86 -7.17 6.32
C TYR A 138 -9.24 -5.78 6.10
N GLY A 139 -10.03 -4.76 5.75
CA GLY A 139 -9.61 -3.38 5.57
C GLY A 139 -8.88 -3.10 4.26
N LEU A 140 -9.10 -3.94 3.25
CA LEU A 140 -8.70 -3.64 1.88
C LEU A 140 -9.80 -2.78 1.22
N VAL A 141 -9.39 -1.79 0.46
CA VAL A 141 -10.31 -0.96 -0.31
C VAL A 141 -10.53 -1.63 -1.67
N SER A 142 -11.78 -1.90 -2.01
CA SER A 142 -12.12 -2.48 -3.32
C SER A 142 -11.65 -1.57 -4.45
N ASP A 143 -11.09 -2.18 -5.49
CA ASP A 143 -10.60 -1.47 -6.67
C ASP A 143 -11.79 -0.88 -7.45
N PRO A 144 -11.82 0.44 -7.71
CA PRO A 144 -12.86 1.03 -8.56
C PRO A 144 -12.89 0.44 -9.99
N GLU A 145 -11.76 -0.09 -10.45
CA GLU A 145 -11.61 -0.73 -11.77
C GLU A 145 -11.69 -2.27 -11.68
N LEU A 146 -12.32 -2.82 -10.64
CA LEU A 146 -12.43 -4.27 -10.43
C LEU A 146 -13.01 -4.99 -11.65
N ALA A 147 -14.01 -4.40 -12.32
CA ALA A 147 -14.60 -4.97 -13.53
C ALA A 147 -13.57 -5.11 -14.68
N ALA A 148 -12.63 -4.18 -14.79
CA ALA A 148 -11.53 -4.27 -15.78
C ALA A 148 -10.57 -5.41 -15.42
N THR A 149 -10.27 -5.59 -14.14
CA THR A 149 -9.45 -6.70 -13.64
C THR A 149 -10.14 -8.05 -13.90
N GLN A 150 -11.45 -8.16 -13.66
CA GLN A 150 -12.25 -9.36 -13.98
C GLN A 150 -12.20 -9.70 -15.46
N ALA A 151 -12.34 -8.70 -16.33
CA ALA A 151 -12.25 -8.89 -17.78
C ALA A 151 -10.86 -9.38 -18.22
N LEU A 152 -9.79 -8.87 -17.62
CA LEU A 152 -8.42 -9.35 -17.86
C LEU A 152 -8.24 -10.80 -17.43
N VAL A 153 -8.76 -11.16 -16.26
CA VAL A 153 -8.68 -12.53 -15.74
C VAL A 153 -9.47 -13.51 -16.63
N ALA A 154 -10.68 -13.15 -17.04
CA ALA A 154 -11.49 -13.97 -17.93
C ALA A 154 -10.81 -14.26 -19.28
N ALA A 155 -9.94 -13.34 -19.75
CA ALA A 155 -9.18 -13.50 -21.00
C ALA A 155 -7.95 -14.43 -20.87
N ILE A 156 -7.58 -14.87 -19.67
CA ILE A 156 -6.48 -15.81 -19.45
C ILE A 156 -6.88 -17.21 -19.95
N ASN A 157 -6.07 -17.78 -20.84
CA ASN A 157 -6.28 -19.11 -21.43
C ASN A 157 -5.29 -20.14 -20.88
#